data_fea5b23cc7c94ec7f9fd02ea2feb98fd
#
_entry.id   fea5b23cc7c94ec7f9fd02ea2feb98fd
#
_cell.length_a   1.000
_cell.length_b   1.000
_cell.length_c   1.000
_cell.angle_alpha   90.00
_cell.angle_beta   90.00
_cell.angle_gamma   90.00
#
_symmetry.space_group_name_H-M   'P 1'
#
loop_
_entity.id
_entity.type
_entity.pdbx_description
1 polymer ?
#
loop_
_entity_poly.entity_id
_entity_poly.type
_entity_poly.pdbx_seq_one_letter_code
_entity_poly.pdbx_strand_id
1 'polypeptide(L)'
;VQIAHWLGANVTAVASAGNLELMRRLGADEVLDYRVDDPLAGRRYDVILDTFGAVTWRQARRSLKRKGRFVPLNFAIWHVVPALMTRLGGRRWVLGISGDEKSDLLALEPTLTSGDIVPVIDRVYPFDEIRAAYGHVETRRRKGAVVLDMARAIAQAA
;
A
#
# COMPACT_ATOMS: atom_id res chain seq x y z
N VAL A 1 -1.55 -5.02 1.53
CA VAL A 1 -2.01 -6.10 2.41
C VAL A 1 -2.19 -7.36 1.59
N GLN A 2 -3.14 -7.44 0.66
CA GLN A 2 -3.51 -8.65 -0.10
C GLN A 2 -2.31 -9.34 -0.76
N ILE A 3 -1.46 -8.60 -1.49
CA ILE A 3 -0.27 -9.18 -2.15
C ILE A 3 0.67 -9.83 -1.13
N ALA A 4 0.90 -9.18 0.02
CA ALA A 4 1.77 -9.74 1.05
C ALA A 4 1.17 -11.01 1.66
N HIS A 5 -0.13 -11.01 1.93
CA HIS A 5 -0.87 -12.17 2.43
C HIS A 5 -0.83 -13.32 1.41
N TRP A 6 -1.11 -13.04 0.14
CA TRP A 6 -1.03 -14.02 -0.97
C TRP A 6 0.36 -14.65 -1.10
N LEU A 7 1.42 -13.88 -0.86
CA LEU A 7 2.80 -14.37 -0.81
C LEU A 7 3.13 -15.15 0.48
N GLY A 8 2.15 -15.41 1.35
CA GLY A 8 2.32 -16.16 2.59
C GLY A 8 2.99 -15.39 3.73
N ALA A 9 3.04 -14.06 3.67
CA ALA A 9 3.56 -13.26 4.76
C ALA A 9 2.55 -13.13 5.89
N ASN A 10 3.03 -13.11 7.14
CA ASN A 10 2.23 -12.66 8.28
C ASN A 10 2.21 -11.12 8.27
N VAL A 11 1.03 -10.54 8.08
CA VAL A 11 0.84 -9.12 7.77
C VAL A 11 0.28 -8.37 8.98
N THR A 12 1.08 -7.45 9.52
CA THR A 12 0.58 -6.42 10.46
C THR A 12 0.26 -5.16 9.66
N ALA A 13 -1.01 -4.81 9.55
CA ALA A 13 -1.45 -3.59 8.88
C ALA A 13 -1.66 -2.45 9.89
N VAL A 14 -1.21 -1.25 9.53
CA VAL A 14 -1.36 -0.05 10.35
C VAL A 14 -2.27 0.93 9.63
N ALA A 15 -3.37 1.32 10.26
CA ALA A 15 -4.37 2.18 9.65
C ALA A 15 -5.08 3.04 10.71
N SER A 16 -5.98 3.91 10.31
CA SER A 16 -6.90 4.58 11.25
C SER A 16 -8.03 3.64 11.68
N ALA A 17 -8.64 3.89 12.84
CA ALA A 17 -9.73 3.10 13.41
C ALA A 17 -10.81 2.72 12.38
N GLY A 18 -11.23 3.66 11.53
CA GLY A 18 -12.27 3.42 10.52
C GLY A 18 -11.88 2.49 9.37
N ASN A 19 -10.60 2.08 9.28
CA ASN A 19 -10.08 1.21 8.24
C ASN A 19 -9.61 -0.16 8.76
N LEU A 20 -9.62 -0.39 10.07
CA LEU A 20 -9.10 -1.63 10.66
C LEU A 20 -9.85 -2.87 10.14
N GLU A 21 -11.17 -2.79 10.07
CA GLU A 21 -12.00 -3.89 9.58
C GLU A 21 -11.72 -4.19 8.09
N LEU A 22 -11.50 -3.14 7.28
CA LEU A 22 -11.10 -3.32 5.89
C LEU A 22 -9.76 -4.04 5.82
N MET A 23 -8.77 -3.67 6.63
CA MET A 23 -7.46 -4.33 6.63
C MET A 23 -7.55 -5.81 6.99
N ARG A 24 -8.42 -6.20 7.98
CA ARG A 24 -8.67 -7.61 8.30
C ARG A 24 -9.26 -8.37 7.11
N ARG A 25 -10.28 -7.81 6.47
CA ARG A 25 -10.90 -8.43 5.29
C ARG A 25 -9.95 -8.58 4.11
N LEU A 26 -8.94 -7.72 4.02
CA LEU A 26 -7.91 -7.80 3.00
C LEU A 26 -6.77 -8.77 3.34
N GLY A 27 -6.89 -9.55 4.43
CA GLY A 27 -5.93 -10.57 4.80
C GLY A 27 -4.83 -10.10 5.73
N ALA A 28 -5.02 -9.00 6.51
CA ALA A 28 -4.09 -8.67 7.57
C ALA A 28 -4.32 -9.58 8.78
N ASP A 29 -3.27 -10.24 9.26
CA ASP A 29 -3.27 -11.10 10.44
C ASP A 29 -3.39 -10.29 11.73
N GLU A 30 -2.80 -9.10 11.74
CA GLU A 30 -2.89 -8.14 12.83
C GLU A 30 -3.19 -6.75 12.27
N VAL A 31 -4.01 -5.98 13.00
CA VAL A 31 -4.31 -4.59 12.63
C VAL A 31 -4.10 -3.66 13.82
N LEU A 32 -3.45 -2.53 13.59
CA LEU A 32 -3.10 -1.54 14.60
C LEU A 32 -3.64 -0.17 14.21
N ASP A 33 -4.19 0.55 15.17
CA ASP A 33 -4.55 1.96 14.99
C ASP A 33 -3.34 2.83 15.35
N TYR A 34 -2.76 3.53 14.38
CA TYR A 34 -1.60 4.40 14.56
C TYR A 34 -1.83 5.55 15.58
N ARG A 35 -3.08 5.79 15.99
CA ARG A 35 -3.41 6.83 16.96
C ARG A 35 -3.24 6.38 18.41
N VAL A 36 -3.34 5.08 18.65
CA VAL A 36 -3.31 4.48 19.99
C VAL A 36 -2.20 3.45 20.14
N ASP A 37 -1.78 2.84 19.03
CA ASP A 37 -0.77 1.78 19.01
C ASP A 37 0.55 2.31 18.45
N ASP A 38 1.68 1.88 19.03
CA ASP A 38 2.99 2.03 18.40
C ASP A 38 3.32 0.73 17.63
N PRO A 39 3.26 0.75 16.27
CA PRO A 39 3.49 -0.44 15.48
C PRO A 39 4.94 -0.95 15.55
N LEU A 40 5.87 -0.16 16.08
CA LEU A 40 7.28 -0.50 16.16
C LEU A 40 7.71 -0.94 17.56
N ALA A 41 6.95 -0.63 18.60
CA ALA A 41 7.31 -0.94 19.98
C ALA A 41 7.34 -2.45 20.24
N GLY A 42 8.48 -2.95 20.70
CA GLY A 42 8.65 -4.37 21.07
C GLY A 42 8.56 -5.39 19.94
N ARG A 43 8.38 -4.96 18.71
CA ARG A 43 8.14 -5.80 17.53
C ARG A 43 9.37 -5.96 16.64
N ARG A 44 9.39 -7.04 15.86
CA ARG A 44 10.47 -7.35 14.90
C ARG A 44 9.88 -7.83 13.58
N TYR A 45 10.21 -7.14 12.51
CA TYR A 45 9.71 -7.39 11.16
C TYR A 45 10.81 -7.82 10.19
N ASP A 46 10.47 -8.67 9.25
CA ASP A 46 11.33 -8.99 8.12
C ASP A 46 11.28 -7.87 7.07
N VAL A 47 10.11 -7.26 6.88
CA VAL A 47 9.88 -6.14 5.98
C VAL A 47 9.02 -5.08 6.68
N ILE A 48 9.41 -3.82 6.56
CA ILE A 48 8.58 -2.67 6.89
C ILE A 48 8.36 -1.89 5.61
N LEU A 49 7.11 -1.89 5.11
CA LEU A 49 6.68 -1.09 3.97
C LEU A 49 6.00 0.18 4.48
N ASP A 50 6.60 1.33 4.22
CA ASP A 50 6.04 2.62 4.61
C ASP A 50 5.48 3.34 3.39
N THR A 51 4.16 3.32 3.27
CA THR A 51 3.42 3.92 2.14
C THR A 51 3.18 5.41 2.32
N PHE A 52 3.34 5.93 3.52
CA PHE A 52 2.95 7.30 3.88
C PHE A 52 4.14 8.22 4.21
N GLY A 53 5.31 7.65 4.53
CA GLY A 53 6.47 8.39 4.98
C GLY A 53 6.42 8.72 6.48
N ALA A 54 5.72 7.90 7.26
CA ALA A 54 5.57 8.10 8.70
C ALA A 54 6.74 7.55 9.52
N VAL A 55 7.59 6.68 8.93
CA VAL A 55 8.65 5.96 9.62
C VAL A 55 10.01 6.38 9.11
N THR A 56 10.87 6.84 10.01
CA THR A 56 12.27 7.12 9.67
C THR A 56 13.10 5.84 9.62
N TRP A 57 14.21 5.84 8.85
CA TRP A 57 15.15 4.71 8.83
C TRP A 57 15.65 4.33 10.24
N ARG A 58 15.90 5.34 11.10
CA ARG A 58 16.35 5.09 12.47
C ARG A 58 15.35 4.29 13.30
N GLN A 59 14.06 4.60 13.15
CA GLN A 59 12.96 3.88 13.81
C GLN A 59 12.81 2.48 13.19
N ALA A 60 12.69 2.38 11.86
CA ALA A 60 12.58 1.11 11.15
C ALA A 60 13.71 0.14 11.51
N ARG A 61 14.97 0.61 11.50
CA ARG A 61 16.13 -0.21 11.81
C ARG A 61 16.07 -0.88 13.18
N ARG A 62 15.45 -0.23 14.17
CA ARG A 62 15.30 -0.80 15.52
C ARG A 62 14.28 -1.95 15.57
N SER A 63 13.29 -1.92 14.67
CA SER A 63 12.22 -2.91 14.60
C SER A 63 12.38 -3.88 13.42
N LEU A 64 13.48 -3.82 12.68
CA LEU A 64 13.83 -4.83 11.69
C LEU A 64 14.62 -5.99 12.31
N LYS A 65 14.32 -7.20 11.87
CA LYS A 65 15.15 -8.38 12.10
C LYS A 65 16.52 -8.22 11.44
N ARG A 66 17.43 -9.17 11.68
CA ARG A 66 18.84 -9.07 11.26
C ARG A 66 19.04 -8.92 9.74
N LYS A 67 18.17 -9.49 8.90
CA LYS A 67 18.20 -9.35 7.42
C LYS A 67 17.02 -8.56 6.89
N GLY A 68 16.35 -7.80 7.77
CA GLY A 68 15.12 -7.10 7.45
C GLY A 68 15.32 -5.96 6.45
N ARG A 69 14.23 -5.60 5.78
CA ARG A 69 14.20 -4.57 4.74
C ARG A 69 13.22 -3.47 5.11
N PHE A 70 13.65 -2.23 4.96
CA PHE A 70 12.78 -1.05 5.03
C PHE A 70 12.53 -0.55 3.61
N VAL A 71 11.27 -0.42 3.23
CA VAL A 71 10.83 -0.03 1.89
C VAL A 71 9.89 1.18 2.02
N PRO A 72 10.41 2.41 2.06
CA PRO A 72 9.56 3.59 1.99
C PRO A 72 9.15 3.84 0.54
N LEU A 73 7.87 4.14 0.30
CA LEU A 73 7.39 4.58 -1.02
C LEU A 73 7.60 6.07 -1.24
N ASN A 74 7.63 6.85 -0.15
CA ASN A 74 7.96 8.28 -0.18
C ASN A 74 9.44 8.47 0.18
N PHE A 75 10.27 8.71 -0.83
CA PHE A 75 11.68 9.02 -0.62
C PHE A 75 12.13 10.16 -1.54
N ALA A 76 13.19 10.83 -1.13
CA ALA A 76 13.81 11.89 -1.90
C ALA A 76 15.23 11.49 -2.30
N ILE A 77 15.81 12.17 -3.27
CA ILE A 77 17.10 11.80 -3.87
C ILE A 77 18.25 11.70 -2.85
N TRP A 78 18.20 12.48 -1.79
CA TRP A 78 19.21 12.41 -0.70
C TRP A 78 19.16 11.13 0.14
N HIS A 79 18.11 10.32 0.02
CA HIS A 79 18.03 9.01 0.66
C HIS A 79 18.83 7.92 -0.07
N VAL A 80 19.24 8.17 -1.32
CA VAL A 80 19.98 7.19 -2.15
C VAL A 80 21.32 6.82 -1.51
N VAL A 81 22.11 7.81 -1.06
CA VAL A 81 23.44 7.55 -0.46
C VAL A 81 23.33 6.74 0.84
N PRO A 82 22.50 7.13 1.83
CA PRO A 82 22.30 6.31 3.02
C PRO A 82 21.78 4.91 2.71
N ALA A 83 20.87 4.76 1.74
CA ALA A 83 20.35 3.46 1.34
C ALA A 83 21.43 2.55 0.76
N LEU A 84 22.33 3.10 -0.08
CA LEU A 84 23.45 2.37 -0.65
C LEU A 84 24.41 1.87 0.45
N MET A 85 24.69 2.69 1.45
CA MET A 85 25.56 2.31 2.58
C MET A 85 24.99 1.14 3.40
N THR A 86 23.66 0.97 3.42
CA THR A 86 23.03 -0.16 4.13
C THR A 86 23.20 -1.51 3.43
N ARG A 87 23.66 -1.54 2.17
CA ARG A 87 23.91 -2.80 1.42
C ARG A 87 25.01 -3.66 2.05
N LEU A 88 25.96 -3.05 2.73
CA LEU A 88 27.04 -3.74 3.44
C LEU A 88 26.61 -4.24 4.83
N GLY A 89 25.44 -3.84 5.30
CA GLY A 89 24.90 -4.20 6.60
C GLY A 89 23.90 -5.35 6.57
N GLY A 90 23.55 -5.87 7.74
CA GLY A 90 22.54 -6.94 7.86
C GLY A 90 21.11 -6.46 7.59
N ARG A 91 20.79 -5.19 7.87
CA ARG A 91 19.50 -4.56 7.59
C ARG A 91 19.63 -3.64 6.39
N ARG A 92 18.65 -3.65 5.50
CA ARG A 92 18.71 -2.90 4.23
C ARG A 92 17.60 -1.87 4.14
N TRP A 93 17.98 -0.69 3.67
CA TRP A 93 17.04 0.30 3.18
C TRP A 93 16.91 0.12 1.67
N VAL A 94 15.73 -0.30 1.22
CA VAL A 94 15.44 -0.59 -0.18
C VAL A 94 14.62 0.55 -0.75
N LEU A 95 15.15 1.26 -1.73
CA LEU A 95 14.41 2.25 -2.50
C LEU A 95 13.85 1.55 -3.74
N GLY A 96 12.54 1.44 -3.81
CA GLY A 96 11.82 0.89 -4.95
C GLY A 96 11.32 2.02 -5.85
N ILE A 97 11.70 2.00 -7.12
CA ILE A 97 11.09 2.83 -8.15
C ILE A 97 10.16 1.91 -8.93
N SER A 98 8.87 2.23 -9.00
CA SER A 98 7.95 1.54 -9.88
C SER A 98 8.30 1.87 -11.33
N GLY A 99 8.43 0.84 -12.16
CA GLY A 99 8.72 1.00 -13.57
C GLY A 99 7.49 1.21 -14.43
N ASP A 100 6.28 1.09 -13.88
CA ASP A 100 4.99 1.10 -14.59
C ASP A 100 5.01 0.23 -15.87
N GLU A 101 5.67 -0.94 -15.78
CA GLU A 101 5.83 -1.82 -16.93
C GLU A 101 4.59 -2.69 -17.15
N LYS A 102 4.26 -2.90 -18.43
CA LYS A 102 3.17 -3.82 -18.82
C LYS A 102 3.35 -5.22 -18.25
N SER A 103 4.59 -5.67 -18.12
CA SER A 103 4.96 -6.95 -17.50
C SER A 103 4.44 -7.10 -16.08
N ASP A 104 4.46 -6.01 -15.29
CA ASP A 104 3.97 -6.01 -13.90
C ASP A 104 2.46 -6.20 -13.84
N LEU A 105 1.72 -5.56 -14.76
CA LEU A 105 0.27 -5.76 -14.89
C LEU A 105 -0.08 -7.18 -15.33
N LEU A 106 0.64 -7.74 -16.30
CA LEU A 106 0.44 -9.11 -16.75
C LEU A 106 0.76 -10.14 -15.66
N ALA A 107 1.71 -9.85 -14.77
CA ALA A 107 2.02 -10.71 -13.63
C ALA A 107 0.90 -10.71 -12.57
N LEU A 108 0.12 -9.63 -12.46
CA LEU A 108 -1.02 -9.53 -11.54
C LEU A 108 -2.33 -10.10 -12.11
N GLU A 109 -2.47 -10.18 -13.43
CA GLU A 109 -3.70 -10.62 -14.09
C GLU A 109 -4.22 -11.99 -13.59
N PRO A 110 -3.38 -13.03 -13.43
CA PRO A 110 -3.84 -14.32 -12.91
C PRO A 110 -4.43 -14.21 -11.50
N THR A 111 -3.83 -13.40 -10.63
CA THR A 111 -4.29 -13.26 -9.23
C THR A 111 -5.59 -12.47 -9.11
N LEU A 112 -5.84 -11.54 -10.04
CA LEU A 112 -7.11 -10.83 -10.15
C LEU A 112 -8.20 -11.75 -10.71
N THR A 113 -7.87 -12.57 -11.69
CA THR A 113 -8.80 -13.52 -12.33
C THR A 113 -9.21 -14.65 -11.38
N SER A 114 -8.26 -15.16 -10.56
CA SER A 114 -8.56 -16.19 -9.55
C SER A 114 -9.32 -15.63 -8.35
N GLY A 115 -9.34 -14.32 -8.16
CA GLY A 115 -9.93 -13.67 -6.98
C GLY A 115 -9.04 -13.68 -5.75
N ASP A 116 -7.76 -14.10 -5.85
CA ASP A 116 -6.79 -14.03 -4.76
C ASP A 116 -6.52 -12.57 -4.33
N ILE A 117 -6.59 -11.67 -5.32
CA ILE A 117 -6.52 -10.22 -5.10
C ILE A 117 -7.80 -9.59 -5.62
N VAL A 118 -8.52 -8.91 -4.75
CA VAL A 118 -9.78 -8.24 -5.08
C VAL A 118 -9.60 -6.73 -5.01
N PRO A 119 -9.79 -5.97 -6.11
CA PRO A 119 -9.74 -4.53 -6.07
C PRO A 119 -10.79 -3.96 -5.11
N VAL A 120 -10.36 -3.09 -4.22
CA VAL A 120 -11.29 -2.39 -3.31
C VAL A 120 -11.85 -1.18 -4.04
N ILE A 121 -13.14 -1.21 -4.37
CA ILE A 121 -13.85 -0.09 -4.97
C ILE A 121 -14.58 0.65 -3.84
N ASP A 122 -14.24 1.93 -3.66
CA ASP A 122 -14.89 2.81 -2.69
C ASP A 122 -16.21 3.33 -3.24
N ARG A 123 -16.20 3.86 -4.48
CA ARG A 123 -17.39 4.38 -5.14
C ARG A 123 -17.26 4.34 -6.67
N VAL A 124 -18.40 4.12 -7.32
CA VAL A 124 -18.53 4.23 -8.77
C VAL A 124 -19.36 5.48 -9.07
N TYR A 125 -18.88 6.33 -9.98
CA TYR A 125 -19.58 7.51 -10.47
C TYR A 125 -19.90 7.34 -11.96
N PRO A 126 -21.04 7.80 -12.43
CA PRO A 126 -21.27 7.95 -13.86
C PRO A 126 -20.29 9.01 -14.44
N PHE A 127 -19.97 8.91 -15.73
CA PHE A 127 -18.96 9.77 -16.35
C PHE A 127 -19.30 11.27 -16.27
N ASP A 128 -20.57 11.62 -16.38
CA ASP A 128 -21.05 12.99 -16.29
C ASP A 128 -20.86 13.62 -14.88
N GLU A 129 -20.69 12.78 -13.86
CA GLU A 129 -20.38 13.21 -12.48
C GLU A 129 -18.85 13.27 -12.18
N ILE A 130 -18.00 13.36 -13.18
CA ILE A 130 -16.54 13.35 -13.04
C ILE A 130 -16.04 14.40 -12.02
N ARG A 131 -16.68 15.58 -11.95
CA ARG A 131 -16.33 16.63 -10.98
C ARG A 131 -16.58 16.18 -9.54
N ALA A 132 -17.70 15.50 -9.29
CA ALA A 132 -18.02 14.95 -7.97
C ALA A 132 -17.05 13.84 -7.59
N ALA A 133 -16.67 12.98 -8.55
CA ALA A 133 -15.66 11.94 -8.35
C ALA A 133 -14.30 12.55 -7.95
N TYR A 134 -13.83 13.57 -8.64
CA TYR A 134 -12.61 14.29 -8.28
C TYR A 134 -12.70 14.93 -6.89
N GLY A 135 -13.79 15.62 -6.58
CA GLY A 135 -14.02 16.19 -5.25
C GLY A 135 -13.96 15.13 -4.15
N HIS A 136 -14.52 13.94 -4.40
CA HIS A 136 -14.41 12.83 -3.46
C HIS A 136 -12.96 12.34 -3.26
N VAL A 137 -12.19 12.22 -4.34
CA VAL A 137 -10.76 11.84 -4.27
C VAL A 137 -9.95 12.86 -3.49
N GLU A 138 -10.19 14.16 -3.70
CA GLU A 138 -9.49 15.25 -3.01
C GLU A 138 -9.71 15.26 -1.50
N THR A 139 -10.84 14.72 -1.01
CA THR A 139 -11.07 14.58 0.44
C THR A 139 -10.03 13.70 1.14
N ARG A 140 -9.29 12.85 0.40
CA ARG A 140 -8.34 11.86 0.90
C ARG A 140 -8.95 10.87 1.92
N ARG A 141 -10.28 10.73 1.94
CA ARG A 141 -11.02 9.84 2.86
C ARG A 141 -11.49 8.55 2.19
N ARG A 142 -11.19 8.37 0.91
CA ARG A 142 -11.55 7.15 0.15
C ARG A 142 -10.90 5.91 0.76
N LYS A 143 -11.64 4.81 0.73
CA LYS A 143 -11.19 3.49 1.22
C LYS A 143 -10.74 2.54 0.11
N GLY A 144 -10.76 2.99 -1.13
CA GLY A 144 -10.43 2.20 -2.30
C GLY A 144 -10.33 3.04 -3.57
N ALA A 145 -10.47 2.40 -4.71
CA ALA A 145 -10.51 3.05 -6.01
C ALA A 145 -11.84 3.77 -6.21
N VAL A 146 -11.78 4.97 -6.79
CA VAL A 146 -12.96 5.66 -7.33
C VAL A 146 -13.00 5.37 -8.82
N VAL A 147 -14.11 4.82 -9.29
CA VAL A 147 -14.29 4.34 -10.66
C VAL A 147 -15.29 5.24 -11.39
N LEU A 148 -15.01 5.55 -12.64
CA LEU A 148 -15.95 6.22 -13.54
C LEU A 148 -16.58 5.17 -14.46
N ASP A 149 -17.92 5.08 -14.46
CA ASP A 149 -18.68 4.21 -15.35
C ASP A 149 -18.89 4.92 -16.69
N MET A 150 -18.24 4.38 -17.72
CA MET A 150 -18.31 4.91 -19.09
C MET A 150 -19.49 4.34 -19.89
N ALA A 151 -20.14 3.29 -19.44
CA ALA A 151 -21.18 2.58 -20.21
C ALA A 151 -22.37 3.49 -20.53
N ARG A 152 -22.79 4.32 -19.58
CA ARG A 152 -23.86 5.29 -19.80
C ARG A 152 -23.50 6.41 -20.74
N ALA A 153 -22.23 6.89 -20.71
CA ALA A 153 -21.78 7.95 -21.61
C ALA A 153 -21.75 7.49 -23.08
N ILE A 154 -21.36 6.23 -23.32
CA ILE A 154 -21.36 5.67 -24.67
C ILE A 154 -22.79 5.48 -25.21
N ALA A 155 -23.72 5.06 -24.35
CA ALA A 155 -25.13 4.88 -24.74
C ALA A 155 -25.87 6.20 -25.05
N GLN A 156 -25.38 7.34 -24.55
CA GLN A 156 -25.95 8.67 -24.84
C GLN A 156 -25.32 9.34 -26.06
N ALA A 157 -24.15 8.87 -26.49
CA ALA A 157 -23.43 9.40 -27.65
C ALA A 157 -23.70 8.63 -28.96
N ALA A 158 -24.44 7.52 -28.90
CA ALA A 158 -24.89 6.69 -30.02
C ALA A 158 -26.35 6.97 -30.41
#